data_a250c81bf38c433d16008a932da7344f
#
_entry.id   a250c81bf38c433d16008a932da7344f
#
_cell.length_a   1.000
_cell.length_b   1.000
_cell.length_c   1.000
_cell.angle_alpha   90.00
_cell.angle_beta   90.00
_cell.angle_gamma   90.00
#
_symmetry.space_group_name_H-M   'P 1'
#
loop_
_entity.id
_entity.type
_entity.pdbx_description
1 polymer ?
#
loop_
_entity_poly.entity_id
_entity_poly.type
_entity_poly.pdbx_seq_one_letter_code
_entity_poly.pdbx_strand_id
1 'polypeptide(L)'
;SVGNDSTTGHWELAGLTTKNEFKIFENGFPKDLIQNIEKEANCQFIGNRHASGTEIIEELGNQHLETGDLILYTSGDSVFQIAAHNKVCSIEKLYEICKISRKYCNQYNIGRVIARPFIGDEGSFTRTYDRKDFGMAPPGETILSLLHKNKIKTYGIGKITDLFGTEFLSNYVHTEGDKNGLNYLLEEIKNGTHQFIFVNLVDLDMLY
;
A
#
# COMPACT_ATOMS: atom_id res chain seq x y z
N SER A 1 -10.07 17.72 -4.24
CA SER A 1 -8.69 17.22 -4.39
C SER A 1 -8.27 17.21 -5.84
N VAL A 2 -7.00 17.30 -6.07
CA VAL A 2 -6.38 17.04 -7.37
C VAL A 2 -6.04 15.55 -7.42
N GLY A 3 -6.29 14.89 -8.56
CA GLY A 3 -6.11 13.44 -8.74
C GLY A 3 -7.41 12.65 -8.73
N ASN A 4 -7.38 11.47 -9.37
CA ASN A 4 -8.53 10.59 -9.56
C ASN A 4 -8.34 9.24 -8.85
N ASP A 5 -7.62 9.22 -7.73
CA ASP A 5 -7.39 8.00 -6.97
C ASP A 5 -8.25 7.92 -5.71
N SER A 6 -8.52 6.69 -5.28
CA SER A 6 -9.35 6.39 -4.12
C SER A 6 -8.79 6.97 -2.82
N THR A 7 -7.45 7.06 -2.69
CA THR A 7 -6.78 7.54 -1.48
C THR A 7 -7.04 9.03 -1.26
N THR A 8 -6.77 9.85 -2.28
CA THR A 8 -6.99 11.31 -2.20
C THR A 8 -8.46 11.66 -2.04
N GLY A 9 -9.37 10.89 -2.66
CA GLY A 9 -10.81 11.05 -2.48
C GLY A 9 -11.26 10.80 -1.03
N HIS A 10 -10.75 9.76 -0.38
CA HIS A 10 -11.04 9.51 1.03
C HIS A 10 -10.41 10.55 1.97
N TRP A 11 -9.22 11.06 1.65
CA TRP A 11 -8.62 12.15 2.42
C TRP A 11 -9.46 13.41 2.35
N GLU A 12 -10.04 13.71 1.18
CA GLU A 12 -10.94 14.85 1.02
C GLU A 12 -12.23 14.69 1.82
N LEU A 13 -12.82 13.49 1.82
CA LEU A 13 -13.95 13.17 2.70
C LEU A 13 -13.60 13.36 4.19
N ALA A 14 -12.35 13.11 4.55
CA ALA A 14 -11.83 13.31 5.90
C ALA A 14 -11.35 14.76 6.19
N GLY A 15 -11.64 15.71 5.30
CA GLY A 15 -11.35 17.13 5.45
C GLY A 15 -9.99 17.60 4.94
N LEU A 16 -9.20 16.72 4.31
CA LEU A 16 -7.88 17.05 3.77
C LEU A 16 -7.93 17.18 2.24
N THR A 17 -7.96 18.40 1.73
CA THR A 17 -7.83 18.66 0.29
C THR A 17 -6.36 18.63 -0.12
N THR A 18 -6.00 17.70 -1.00
CA THR A 18 -4.65 17.61 -1.56
C THR A 18 -4.47 18.56 -2.73
N LYS A 19 -3.29 19.20 -2.80
CA LYS A 19 -2.92 20.15 -3.86
C LYS A 19 -2.09 19.51 -4.97
N ASN A 20 -1.50 18.35 -4.70
CA ASN A 20 -0.60 17.64 -5.60
C ASN A 20 -1.16 16.26 -5.90
N GLU A 21 -1.20 15.89 -7.17
CA GLU A 21 -1.49 14.52 -7.60
C GLU A 21 -0.34 13.58 -7.24
N PHE A 22 -0.66 12.31 -7.05
CA PHE A 22 0.38 11.30 -6.99
C PHE A 22 1.13 11.21 -8.32
N LYS A 23 2.46 11.11 -8.23
CA LYS A 23 3.31 11.12 -9.41
C LYS A 23 3.41 9.73 -10.04
N ILE A 24 3.23 9.67 -11.36
CA ILE A 24 3.42 8.46 -12.18
C ILE A 24 4.83 8.49 -12.78
N PHE A 25 5.49 7.33 -12.85
CA PHE A 25 6.88 7.17 -13.30
C PHE A 25 6.95 6.21 -14.49
N GLU A 26 6.52 6.65 -15.67
CA GLU A 26 6.45 5.80 -16.88
C GLU A 26 7.81 5.21 -17.30
N ASN A 27 8.90 5.90 -17.04
CA ASN A 27 10.27 5.48 -17.41
C ASN A 27 11.06 4.90 -16.22
N GLY A 28 10.37 4.48 -15.14
CA GLY A 28 11.01 4.03 -13.92
C GLY A 28 11.36 5.17 -12.96
N PHE A 29 11.82 4.80 -11.77
CA PHE A 29 12.08 5.73 -10.68
C PHE A 29 13.46 6.40 -10.79
N PRO A 30 13.62 7.62 -10.21
CA PRO A 30 14.90 8.32 -10.17
C PRO A 30 16.00 7.52 -9.49
N LYS A 31 17.23 7.62 -10.00
CA LYS A 31 18.39 6.88 -9.48
C LYS A 31 18.70 7.19 -8.02
N ASP A 32 18.57 8.44 -7.62
CA ASP A 32 18.80 8.89 -6.24
C ASP A 32 17.80 8.26 -5.24
N LEU A 33 16.53 8.13 -5.63
CA LEU A 33 15.53 7.40 -4.83
C LEU A 33 15.95 5.94 -4.62
N ILE A 34 16.31 5.24 -5.72
CA ILE A 34 16.70 3.84 -5.68
C ILE A 34 17.95 3.66 -4.81
N GLN A 35 19.01 4.40 -5.04
CA GLN A 35 20.26 4.32 -4.30
C GLN A 35 20.08 4.56 -2.79
N ASN A 36 19.23 5.49 -2.40
CA ASN A 36 18.94 5.73 -0.99
C ASN A 36 18.23 4.54 -0.34
N ILE A 37 17.28 3.92 -1.03
CA ILE A 37 16.58 2.73 -0.54
C ILE A 37 17.54 1.55 -0.48
N GLU A 38 18.30 1.27 -1.53
CA GLU A 38 19.29 0.17 -1.59
C GLU A 38 20.29 0.25 -0.45
N LYS A 39 20.79 1.45 -0.18
CA LYS A 39 21.74 1.70 0.91
C LYS A 39 21.12 1.44 2.30
N GLU A 40 19.93 1.95 2.59
CA GLU A 40 19.30 1.79 3.91
C GLU A 40 18.74 0.38 4.11
N ALA A 41 18.16 -0.23 3.07
CA ALA A 41 17.59 -1.57 3.12
C ALA A 41 18.63 -2.69 2.95
N ASN A 42 19.87 -2.35 2.60
CA ASN A 42 20.94 -3.30 2.25
C ASN A 42 20.47 -4.34 1.23
N CYS A 43 19.98 -3.86 0.09
CA CYS A 43 19.51 -4.66 -1.05
C CYS A 43 19.93 -4.00 -2.36
N GLN A 44 19.72 -4.70 -3.48
CA GLN A 44 19.87 -4.15 -4.81
C GLN A 44 18.58 -4.38 -5.60
N PHE A 45 18.30 -3.53 -6.60
CA PHE A 45 17.14 -3.65 -7.46
C PHE A 45 17.53 -3.91 -8.91
N ILE A 46 16.78 -4.81 -9.55
CA ILE A 46 16.76 -5.02 -11.01
C ILE A 46 15.40 -4.60 -11.58
N GLY A 47 15.34 -4.30 -12.86
CA GLY A 47 14.13 -3.89 -13.56
C GLY A 47 13.98 -2.37 -13.64
N ASN A 48 13.37 -1.74 -12.66
CA ASN A 48 13.09 -0.30 -12.61
C ASN A 48 12.46 0.28 -13.87
N ARG A 49 11.34 -0.29 -14.30
CA ARG A 49 10.59 0.17 -15.48
C ARG A 49 9.10 -0.05 -15.31
N HIS A 50 8.32 0.54 -16.22
CA HIS A 50 6.91 0.21 -16.36
C HIS A 50 6.75 -1.21 -16.90
N ALA A 51 5.95 -2.05 -16.23
CA ALA A 51 5.70 -3.43 -16.65
C ALA A 51 4.44 -4.02 -16.01
N SER A 52 3.89 -5.06 -16.66
CA SER A 52 2.98 -5.99 -16.03
C SER A 52 3.72 -6.82 -14.97
N GLY A 53 3.13 -6.96 -13.78
CA GLY A 53 3.79 -7.69 -12.69
C GLY A 53 3.98 -9.18 -12.96
N THR A 54 3.15 -9.80 -13.81
CA THR A 54 3.34 -11.20 -14.24
C THR A 54 4.48 -11.32 -15.24
N GLU A 55 4.52 -10.44 -16.24
CA GLU A 55 5.54 -10.44 -17.29
C GLU A 55 6.95 -10.16 -16.73
N ILE A 56 7.09 -9.14 -15.88
CA ILE A 56 8.41 -8.80 -15.34
C ILE A 56 8.95 -9.85 -14.36
N ILE A 57 8.07 -10.52 -13.61
CA ILE A 57 8.46 -11.64 -12.74
C ILE A 57 8.94 -12.82 -13.58
N GLU A 58 8.25 -13.14 -14.68
CA GLU A 58 8.67 -14.20 -15.58
C GLU A 58 10.01 -13.89 -16.28
N GLU A 59 10.20 -12.63 -16.68
CA GLU A 59 11.43 -12.18 -17.36
C GLU A 59 12.65 -12.13 -16.42
N LEU A 60 12.49 -11.61 -15.20
CA LEU A 60 13.59 -11.34 -14.27
C LEU A 60 13.70 -12.32 -13.10
N GLY A 61 12.76 -13.26 -12.98
CA GLY A 61 12.68 -14.17 -11.84
C GLY A 61 13.91 -15.05 -11.69
N ASN A 62 14.48 -15.56 -12.78
CA ASN A 62 15.73 -16.34 -12.73
C ASN A 62 16.92 -15.49 -12.30
N GLN A 63 17.08 -14.29 -12.86
CA GLN A 63 18.14 -13.38 -12.45
C GLN A 63 18.01 -13.04 -10.96
N HIS A 64 16.77 -12.78 -10.46
CA HIS A 64 16.52 -12.58 -9.05
C HIS A 64 16.93 -13.78 -8.18
N LEU A 65 16.63 -15.02 -8.62
CA LEU A 65 17.01 -16.24 -7.91
C LEU A 65 18.53 -16.43 -7.83
N GLU A 66 19.27 -16.05 -8.88
CA GLU A 66 20.73 -16.18 -8.97
C GLU A 66 21.47 -15.09 -8.20
N THR A 67 21.02 -13.83 -8.30
CA THR A 67 21.75 -12.68 -7.73
C THR A 67 21.26 -12.28 -6.34
N GLY A 68 20.00 -12.55 -6.01
CA GLY A 68 19.35 -12.05 -4.81
C GLY A 68 18.78 -10.62 -4.94
N ASP A 69 18.99 -9.96 -6.09
CA ASP A 69 18.51 -8.60 -6.34
C ASP A 69 16.99 -8.58 -6.52
N LEU A 70 16.31 -7.63 -5.90
CA LEU A 70 14.86 -7.56 -5.89
C LEU A 70 14.31 -6.94 -7.19
N ILE A 71 13.17 -7.44 -7.68
CA ILE A 71 12.56 -6.93 -8.90
C ILE A 71 11.75 -5.68 -8.57
N LEU A 72 12.19 -4.52 -9.09
CA LEU A 72 11.51 -3.23 -8.97
C LEU A 72 10.78 -2.88 -10.25
N TYR A 73 9.52 -2.50 -10.15
CA TYR A 73 8.74 -2.04 -11.30
C TYR A 73 7.60 -1.09 -10.91
N THR A 74 7.05 -0.40 -11.89
CA THR A 74 5.84 0.42 -11.76
C THR A 74 4.79 0.02 -12.78
N SER A 75 3.59 0.53 -12.64
CA SER A 75 2.48 0.36 -13.59
C SER A 75 1.83 1.71 -13.91
N GLY A 76 0.67 1.72 -14.57
CA GLY A 76 -0.05 2.97 -14.89
C GLY A 76 -0.50 3.81 -13.70
N ASP A 77 -0.44 3.25 -12.49
CA ASP A 77 -0.72 3.96 -11.23
C ASP A 77 0.57 4.48 -10.59
N SER A 78 0.42 5.32 -9.55
CA SER A 78 1.53 5.79 -8.72
C SER A 78 1.95 4.74 -7.69
N VAL A 79 2.63 3.70 -8.16
CA VAL A 79 2.99 2.52 -7.35
C VAL A 79 4.45 2.13 -7.51
N PHE A 80 5.13 1.94 -6.38
CA PHE A 80 6.49 1.41 -6.27
C PHE A 80 6.37 -0.07 -5.87
N GLN A 81 6.52 -0.99 -6.82
CA GLN A 81 6.28 -2.40 -6.60
C GLN A 81 7.58 -3.17 -6.49
N ILE A 82 7.73 -3.95 -5.42
CA ILE A 82 8.89 -4.79 -5.16
C ILE A 82 8.46 -6.24 -5.18
N ALA A 83 8.90 -7.01 -6.19
CA ALA A 83 8.67 -8.45 -6.23
C ALA A 83 9.90 -9.22 -5.75
N ALA A 84 9.65 -10.27 -4.99
CA ALA A 84 10.69 -11.16 -4.47
C ALA A 84 10.18 -12.59 -4.35
N HIS A 85 11.02 -13.55 -4.70
CA HIS A 85 10.77 -14.98 -4.53
C HIS A 85 10.97 -15.39 -3.07
N ASN A 86 10.03 -16.17 -2.51
CA ASN A 86 10.06 -16.57 -1.09
C ASN A 86 11.30 -17.38 -0.69
N LYS A 87 12.00 -18.03 -1.64
CA LYS A 87 13.28 -18.72 -1.38
C LYS A 87 14.46 -17.75 -1.18
N VAL A 88 14.38 -16.53 -1.75
CA VAL A 88 15.45 -15.53 -1.74
C VAL A 88 15.25 -14.50 -0.65
N CYS A 89 14.03 -14.03 -0.49
CA CYS A 89 13.67 -13.00 0.46
C CYS A 89 12.42 -13.43 1.23
N SER A 90 12.51 -13.53 2.56
CA SER A 90 11.35 -13.86 3.38
C SER A 90 10.28 -12.73 3.28
N ILE A 91 9.04 -13.09 3.54
CA ILE A 91 7.92 -12.13 3.50
C ILE A 91 8.15 -10.97 4.48
N GLU A 92 8.64 -11.27 5.69
CA GLU A 92 8.95 -10.28 6.72
C GLU A 92 10.04 -9.31 6.23
N LYS A 93 11.12 -9.84 5.62
CA LYS A 93 12.20 -9.03 5.06
C LYS A 93 11.71 -8.15 3.92
N LEU A 94 10.89 -8.67 3.02
CA LEU A 94 10.27 -7.90 1.95
C LEU A 94 9.41 -6.76 2.50
N TYR A 95 8.62 -7.01 3.57
CA TYR A 95 7.82 -5.98 4.21
C TYR A 95 8.67 -4.90 4.89
N GLU A 96 9.80 -5.26 5.50
CA GLU A 96 10.76 -4.28 6.05
C GLU A 96 11.32 -3.38 4.95
N ILE A 97 11.76 -3.95 3.83
CA ILE A 97 12.24 -3.20 2.67
C ILE A 97 11.15 -2.26 2.13
N CYS A 98 9.91 -2.73 2.04
CA CYS A 98 8.78 -1.89 1.64
C CYS A 98 8.52 -0.72 2.62
N LYS A 99 8.67 -0.93 3.93
CA LYS A 99 8.55 0.16 4.92
C LYS A 99 9.66 1.20 4.77
N ILE A 100 10.90 0.76 4.54
CA ILE A 100 12.02 1.65 4.24
C ILE A 100 11.74 2.43 2.95
N SER A 101 11.33 1.72 1.88
CA SER A 101 10.96 2.34 0.61
C SER A 101 9.87 3.38 0.77
N ARG A 102 8.82 3.11 1.59
CA ARG A 102 7.73 4.05 1.86
C ARG A 102 8.24 5.39 2.39
N LYS A 103 9.21 5.37 3.31
CA LYS A 103 9.83 6.57 3.88
C LYS A 103 10.42 7.49 2.80
N TYR A 104 11.15 6.92 1.85
CA TYR A 104 11.75 7.68 0.74
C TYR A 104 10.73 8.06 -0.33
N CYS A 105 9.83 7.17 -0.68
CA CYS A 105 8.79 7.39 -1.68
C CYS A 105 7.84 8.56 -1.34
N ASN A 106 7.68 8.92 -0.07
CA ASN A 106 6.87 10.07 0.36
C ASN A 106 7.37 11.39 -0.27
N GLN A 107 8.69 11.57 -0.37
CA GLN A 107 9.30 12.79 -0.92
C GLN A 107 9.06 12.92 -2.44
N TYR A 108 8.77 11.80 -3.10
CA TYR A 108 8.50 11.74 -4.54
C TYR A 108 7.02 11.71 -4.87
N ASN A 109 6.16 11.86 -3.86
CA ASN A 109 4.69 11.80 -4.00
C ASN A 109 4.19 10.51 -4.67
N ILE A 110 4.80 9.36 -4.32
CA ILE A 110 4.39 8.04 -4.78
C ILE A 110 3.28 7.54 -3.86
N GLY A 111 2.12 7.20 -4.43
CA GLY A 111 0.92 6.85 -3.66
C GLY A 111 1.05 5.58 -2.83
N ARG A 112 1.62 4.52 -3.39
CA ARG A 112 1.75 3.22 -2.71
C ARG A 112 3.11 2.58 -2.96
N VAL A 113 3.61 1.87 -1.94
CA VAL A 113 4.68 0.86 -2.08
C VAL A 113 4.02 -0.50 -1.90
N ILE A 114 4.28 -1.46 -2.78
CA ILE A 114 3.59 -2.74 -2.79
C ILE A 114 4.61 -3.89 -2.73
N ALA A 115 4.47 -4.73 -1.72
CA ALA A 115 5.15 -6.02 -1.65
C ALA A 115 4.44 -7.04 -2.55
N ARG A 116 5.20 -7.70 -3.43
CA ARG A 116 4.72 -8.71 -4.38
C ARG A 116 5.51 -10.01 -4.24
N PRO A 117 5.31 -10.79 -3.17
CA PRO A 117 5.96 -12.09 -3.05
C PRO A 117 5.46 -13.06 -4.12
N PHE A 118 6.37 -13.92 -4.60
CA PHE A 118 6.06 -14.95 -5.57
C PHE A 118 6.81 -16.25 -5.29
N ILE A 119 6.39 -17.34 -5.91
CA ILE A 119 6.92 -18.69 -5.81
C ILE A 119 6.98 -19.34 -7.20
N GLY A 120 7.52 -20.52 -7.29
CA GLY A 120 7.60 -21.32 -8.52
C GLY A 120 9.01 -21.40 -9.07
N ASP A 121 9.12 -21.86 -10.29
CA ASP A 121 10.36 -21.98 -11.03
C ASP A 121 10.16 -21.34 -12.41
N GLU A 122 11.23 -21.24 -13.21
CA GLU A 122 11.20 -20.68 -14.57
C GLU A 122 10.03 -21.21 -15.41
N GLY A 123 9.31 -20.34 -16.07
CA GLY A 123 8.12 -20.66 -16.88
C GLY A 123 6.85 -20.93 -16.07
N SER A 124 6.92 -20.83 -14.72
CA SER A 124 5.78 -21.11 -13.85
C SER A 124 5.72 -20.25 -12.59
N PHE A 125 6.35 -19.07 -12.60
CA PHE A 125 6.30 -18.17 -11.47
C PHE A 125 4.88 -17.69 -11.16
N THR A 126 4.49 -17.76 -9.88
CA THR A 126 3.14 -17.41 -9.43
C THR A 126 3.20 -16.48 -8.22
N ARG A 127 2.48 -15.37 -8.27
CA ARG A 127 2.34 -14.43 -7.14
C ARG A 127 1.54 -15.09 -6.01
N THR A 128 1.99 -14.89 -4.77
CA THR A 128 1.28 -15.39 -3.59
C THR A 128 0.21 -14.39 -3.11
N TYR A 129 -0.62 -14.84 -2.18
CA TYR A 129 -1.64 -13.98 -1.53
C TYR A 129 -1.05 -13.02 -0.48
N ASP A 130 0.27 -13.13 -0.16
CA ASP A 130 0.96 -12.29 0.81
C ASP A 130 1.32 -10.90 0.25
N ARG A 131 0.57 -10.45 -0.74
CA ARG A 131 0.64 -9.05 -1.20
C ARG A 131 0.30 -8.12 -0.05
N LYS A 132 1.11 -7.07 0.10
CA LYS A 132 0.85 -6.01 1.07
C LYS A 132 1.12 -4.64 0.48
N ASP A 133 0.14 -3.76 0.62
CA ASP A 133 0.22 -2.38 0.18
C ASP A 133 0.59 -1.47 1.37
N PHE A 134 1.56 -0.59 1.16
CA PHE A 134 1.99 0.43 2.09
C PHE A 134 1.63 1.79 1.49
N GLY A 135 0.46 2.28 1.82
CA GLY A 135 -0.05 3.58 1.36
C GLY A 135 0.74 4.75 1.94
N MET A 136 0.73 5.87 1.23
CA MET A 136 1.17 7.14 1.78
C MET A 136 0.18 7.57 2.87
N ALA A 137 0.70 7.95 4.03
CA ALA A 137 -0.14 8.56 5.06
C ALA A 137 -0.65 9.94 4.61
N PRO A 138 -1.81 10.41 5.09
CA PRO A 138 -2.31 11.74 4.78
C PRO A 138 -1.24 12.81 5.07
N PRO A 139 -0.92 13.69 4.10
CA PRO A 139 0.15 14.68 4.28
C PRO A 139 -0.25 15.87 5.16
N GLY A 140 -1.41 15.83 5.77
CA GLY A 140 -1.93 16.88 6.63
C GLY A 140 -2.99 16.38 7.60
N GLU A 141 -3.60 17.33 8.32
CA GLU A 141 -4.59 17.05 9.34
C GLU A 141 -5.91 16.54 8.72
N THR A 142 -6.45 15.47 9.28
CA THR A 142 -7.72 14.84 8.90
C THR A 142 -8.66 14.81 10.10
N ILE A 143 -9.93 14.51 9.87
CA ILE A 143 -10.88 14.28 10.97
C ILE A 143 -10.37 13.21 11.94
N LEU A 144 -9.72 12.13 11.44
CA LEU A 144 -9.17 11.08 12.30
C LEU A 144 -8.07 11.61 13.23
N SER A 145 -7.13 12.41 12.71
CA SER A 145 -6.09 13.01 13.53
C SER A 145 -6.62 14.02 14.55
N LEU A 146 -7.65 14.80 14.17
CA LEU A 146 -8.34 15.72 15.07
C LEU A 146 -9.07 14.99 16.19
N LEU A 147 -9.80 13.92 15.87
CA LEU A 147 -10.52 13.12 16.86
C LEU A 147 -9.52 12.46 17.83
N HIS A 148 -8.42 11.91 17.31
CA HIS A 148 -7.36 11.34 18.13
C HIS A 148 -6.75 12.35 19.11
N LYS A 149 -6.41 13.57 18.65
CA LYS A 149 -5.93 14.66 19.50
C LYS A 149 -6.90 15.01 20.64
N ASN A 150 -8.20 14.91 20.38
CA ASN A 150 -9.27 15.17 21.33
C ASN A 150 -9.68 13.93 22.15
N LYS A 151 -8.92 12.82 22.06
CA LYS A 151 -9.19 11.56 22.78
C LYS A 151 -10.56 10.94 22.49
N ILE A 152 -11.11 11.22 21.31
CA ILE A 152 -12.32 10.61 20.82
C ILE A 152 -11.98 9.23 20.26
N LYS A 153 -12.65 8.20 20.73
CA LYS A 153 -12.42 6.82 20.25
C LYS A 153 -12.99 6.65 18.86
N THR A 154 -12.15 6.16 17.94
CA THR A 154 -12.47 5.97 16.53
C THR A 154 -12.35 4.51 16.12
N TYR A 155 -13.25 4.04 15.25
CA TYR A 155 -13.23 2.68 14.70
C TYR A 155 -13.23 2.72 13.19
N GLY A 156 -12.22 2.08 12.58
CA GLY A 156 -12.10 1.93 11.13
C GLY A 156 -12.59 0.56 10.67
N ILE A 157 -13.54 0.50 9.73
CA ILE A 157 -14.08 -0.75 9.18
C ILE A 157 -13.80 -0.80 7.68
N GLY A 158 -13.25 -1.92 7.19
CA GLY A 158 -12.88 -2.12 5.79
C GLY A 158 -11.46 -1.61 5.46
N LYS A 159 -11.29 -0.93 4.33
CA LYS A 159 -9.98 -0.44 3.83
C LYS A 159 -9.49 0.85 4.50
N ILE A 160 -10.06 1.28 5.61
CA ILE A 160 -9.71 2.57 6.24
C ILE A 160 -8.23 2.61 6.64
N THR A 161 -7.69 1.51 7.15
CA THR A 161 -6.27 1.44 7.53
C THR A 161 -5.32 1.52 6.33
N ASP A 162 -5.74 1.03 5.16
CA ASP A 162 -4.95 1.10 3.93
C ASP A 162 -4.84 2.53 3.40
N LEU A 163 -5.85 3.36 3.69
CA LEU A 163 -5.99 4.74 3.21
C LEU A 163 -5.42 5.78 4.18
N PHE A 164 -5.48 5.52 5.49
CA PHE A 164 -5.12 6.48 6.54
C PHE A 164 -4.00 5.99 7.47
N GLY A 165 -3.61 4.71 7.38
CA GLY A 165 -2.77 4.08 8.40
C GLY A 165 -3.55 3.75 9.67
N THR A 166 -2.85 3.28 10.69
CA THR A 166 -3.45 2.87 11.97
C THR A 166 -3.23 3.88 13.11
N GLU A 167 -2.39 4.88 12.90
CA GLU A 167 -1.90 5.79 13.95
C GLU A 167 -3.03 6.53 14.69
N PHE A 168 -4.07 6.95 13.97
CA PHE A 168 -5.16 7.77 14.50
C PHE A 168 -6.46 6.98 14.73
N LEU A 169 -6.39 5.65 14.64
CA LEU A 169 -7.53 4.77 14.92
C LEU A 169 -7.38 4.11 16.30
N SER A 170 -8.45 4.14 17.09
CA SER A 170 -8.48 3.43 18.39
C SER A 170 -8.64 1.93 18.20
N ASN A 171 -9.40 1.54 17.17
CA ASN A 171 -9.59 0.16 16.74
C ASN A 171 -9.89 0.10 15.24
N TYR A 172 -9.69 -1.07 14.64
CA TYR A 172 -10.01 -1.29 13.22
C TYR A 172 -10.24 -2.77 12.92
N VAL A 173 -10.93 -3.03 11.81
CA VAL A 173 -11.12 -4.37 11.25
C VAL A 173 -11.11 -4.33 9.73
N HIS A 174 -10.39 -5.28 9.12
CA HIS A 174 -10.50 -5.55 7.69
C HIS A 174 -11.74 -6.41 7.42
N THR A 175 -12.36 -6.22 6.28
CA THR A 175 -13.60 -6.93 5.91
C THR A 175 -13.42 -7.74 4.64
N GLU A 176 -14.15 -8.85 4.54
CA GLU A 176 -14.16 -9.73 3.37
C GLU A 176 -15.19 -9.28 2.31
N GLY A 177 -16.03 -8.28 2.62
CA GLY A 177 -17.06 -7.70 1.75
C GLY A 177 -18.05 -6.85 2.54
N ASP A 178 -18.99 -6.22 1.83
CA ASP A 178 -19.92 -5.25 2.39
C ASP A 178 -20.82 -5.84 3.49
N LYS A 179 -21.31 -7.07 3.31
CA LYS A 179 -22.15 -7.76 4.31
C LYS A 179 -21.40 -7.95 5.63
N ASN A 180 -20.13 -8.32 5.55
CA ASN A 180 -19.28 -8.47 6.73
C ASN A 180 -19.02 -7.12 7.40
N GLY A 181 -18.72 -6.08 6.61
CA GLY A 181 -18.54 -4.71 7.10
C GLY A 181 -19.78 -4.14 7.79
N LEU A 182 -20.98 -4.36 7.22
CA LEU A 182 -22.25 -3.95 7.82
C LEU A 182 -22.52 -4.66 9.15
N ASN A 183 -22.15 -5.93 9.29
CA ASN A 183 -22.30 -6.65 10.56
C ASN A 183 -21.43 -6.02 11.66
N TYR A 184 -20.16 -5.72 11.38
CA TYR A 184 -19.29 -5.02 12.33
C TYR A 184 -19.83 -3.64 12.70
N LEU A 185 -20.35 -2.90 11.74
CA LEU A 185 -20.96 -1.60 11.97
C LEU A 185 -22.18 -1.73 12.91
N LEU A 186 -23.08 -2.68 12.64
CA LEU A 186 -24.28 -2.90 13.45
C LEU A 186 -23.95 -3.36 14.89
N GLU A 187 -22.95 -4.19 15.05
CA GLU A 187 -22.45 -4.60 16.37
C GLU A 187 -21.90 -3.41 17.16
N GLU A 188 -21.09 -2.57 16.50
CA GLU A 188 -20.50 -1.41 17.14
C GLU A 188 -21.57 -0.36 17.53
N ILE A 189 -22.56 -0.11 16.67
CA ILE A 189 -23.68 0.78 16.97
C ILE A 189 -24.49 0.27 18.17
N LYS A 190 -24.69 -1.03 18.30
CA LYS A 190 -25.42 -1.65 19.42
C LYS A 190 -24.62 -1.62 20.72
N ASN A 191 -23.33 -1.89 20.66
CA ASN A 191 -22.45 -2.05 21.82
C ASN A 191 -21.80 -0.74 22.28
N GLY A 192 -21.75 0.29 21.42
CA GLY A 192 -21.51 1.70 21.73
C GLY A 192 -20.18 2.03 22.38
N THR A 193 -19.04 1.45 21.95
CA THR A 193 -17.74 1.72 22.57
C THR A 193 -16.96 2.86 21.91
N HIS A 194 -17.19 3.11 20.60
CA HIS A 194 -16.53 4.16 19.84
C HIS A 194 -17.51 5.30 19.50
N GLN A 195 -16.98 6.53 19.52
CA GLN A 195 -17.79 7.74 19.28
C GLN A 195 -17.80 8.15 17.80
N PHE A 196 -16.85 7.63 17.01
CA PHE A 196 -16.77 7.84 15.57
C PHE A 196 -16.44 6.53 14.86
N ILE A 197 -17.22 6.18 13.85
CA ILE A 197 -17.02 4.99 13.04
C ILE A 197 -16.85 5.43 11.59
N PHE A 198 -15.72 5.02 10.98
CA PHE A 198 -15.45 5.25 9.55
C PHE A 198 -15.51 3.91 8.82
N VAL A 199 -16.48 3.77 7.92
CA VAL A 199 -16.73 2.51 7.19
C VAL A 199 -16.43 2.72 5.72
N ASN A 200 -15.67 1.80 5.12
CA ASN A 200 -15.50 1.71 3.68
C ASN A 200 -16.11 0.39 3.20
N LEU A 201 -17.18 0.48 2.42
CA LEU A 201 -17.82 -0.65 1.73
C LEU A 201 -17.21 -0.77 0.34
N VAL A 202 -16.76 -1.96 -0.05
CA VAL A 202 -15.85 -2.15 -1.20
C VAL A 202 -16.42 -3.01 -2.32
N ASP A 203 -17.57 -3.68 -2.13
CA ASP A 203 -18.10 -4.63 -3.12
C ASP A 203 -18.48 -3.94 -4.43
N LEU A 204 -18.94 -2.69 -4.37
CA LEU A 204 -19.30 -1.91 -5.55
C LEU A 204 -18.08 -1.63 -6.47
N ASP A 205 -16.91 -1.44 -5.87
CA ASP A 205 -15.65 -1.21 -6.58
C ASP A 205 -15.00 -2.52 -7.08
N MET A 206 -15.28 -3.64 -6.41
CA MET A 206 -14.65 -4.92 -6.69
C MET A 206 -15.46 -5.85 -7.57
N LEU A 207 -16.79 -5.70 -7.61
CA LEU A 207 -17.71 -6.63 -8.29
C LEU A 207 -18.33 -6.05 -9.56
N TYR A 208 -18.27 -4.76 -9.77
CA TYR A 208 -18.86 -4.01 -10.88
C TYR A 208 -17.84 -3.05 -11.49
#